data_4962d7c4c958dc99bb45f8925c1f1cbb
#
_entry.id   4962d7c4c958dc99bb45f8925c1f1cbb
#
_cell.length_a   1.000
_cell.length_b   1.000
_cell.length_c   1.000
_cell.angle_alpha   90.00
_cell.angle_beta   90.00
_cell.angle_gamma   90.00
#
_symmetry.space_group_name_H-M   'P 1'
#
loop_
_entity.id
_entity.type
_entity.pdbx_description
1 polymer ?
#
loop_
_entity_poly.entity_id
_entity_poly.type
_entity_poly.pdbx_seq_one_letter_code
_entity_poly.pdbx_strand_id
1 'polypeptide(L)'
;FALLHDVFVAIGFMSLFNIEFNLTMIAALLLIAGYSINDTIVLFDRLRSLTSNEDNKDNFETNVNNSIKLNLRRTILTSFTTILALLCLVFLAPVNLTEMPIVFIFGVLIGTFSSLFLVLGIVGDLNYEAVLKARDS
;
A
#
# COMPACT_ATOMS: atom_id res chain seq x y z
N PHE A 1 -9.80 -3.00 6.42
CA PHE A 1 -8.97 -2.84 7.62
C PHE A 1 -7.75 -1.95 7.36
N ALA A 2 -6.91 -2.26 6.34
CA ALA A 2 -5.70 -1.48 6.01
C ALA A 2 -6.00 0.02 5.85
N LEU A 3 -7.01 0.38 5.07
CA LEU A 3 -7.43 1.76 4.86
C LEU A 3 -7.72 2.52 6.17
N LEU A 4 -8.51 1.91 7.05
CA LEU A 4 -8.85 2.53 8.34
C LEU A 4 -7.59 2.71 9.18
N HIS A 5 -6.73 1.70 9.23
CA HIS A 5 -5.44 1.77 9.90
C HIS A 5 -4.61 2.96 9.39
N ASP A 6 -4.45 3.10 8.08
CA ASP A 6 -3.62 4.14 7.46
C ASP A 6 -4.16 5.54 7.76
N VAL A 7 -5.48 5.73 7.70
CA VAL A 7 -6.12 7.01 8.06
C VAL A 7 -5.97 7.32 9.54
N PHE A 8 -6.18 6.33 10.44
CA PHE A 8 -6.01 6.54 11.88
C PHE A 8 -4.55 6.87 12.25
N VAL A 9 -3.59 6.20 11.62
CA VAL A 9 -2.17 6.50 11.84
C VAL A 9 -1.81 7.89 11.34
N ALA A 10 -2.36 8.33 10.20
CA ALA A 10 -2.17 9.69 9.70
C ALA A 10 -2.77 10.76 10.65
N ILE A 11 -3.96 10.51 11.22
CA ILE A 11 -4.55 11.38 12.25
C ILE A 11 -3.69 11.40 13.51
N GLY A 12 -3.18 10.25 13.93
CA GLY A 12 -2.24 10.16 15.07
C GLY A 12 -0.95 10.95 14.84
N PHE A 13 -0.41 10.90 13.62
CA PHE A 13 0.74 11.73 13.22
C PHE A 13 0.42 13.22 13.32
N MET A 14 -0.71 13.66 12.77
CA MET A 14 -1.14 15.07 12.88
C MET A 14 -1.26 15.52 14.33
N SER A 15 -1.85 14.69 15.19
CA SER A 15 -1.97 14.98 16.62
C SER A 15 -0.62 15.07 17.33
N LEU A 16 0.33 14.20 16.98
CA LEU A 16 1.67 14.17 17.59
C LEU A 16 2.47 15.44 17.28
N PHE A 17 2.33 15.95 16.05
CA PHE A 17 3.03 17.16 15.58
C PHE A 17 2.22 18.46 15.77
N ASN A 18 1.08 18.41 16.46
CA ASN A 18 0.17 19.55 16.68
C ASN A 18 -0.24 20.24 15.37
N ILE A 19 -0.43 19.46 14.29
CA ILE A 19 -0.91 19.97 13.02
C ILE A 19 -2.40 20.27 13.14
N GLU A 20 -2.80 21.51 12.81
CA GLU A 20 -4.19 21.93 12.93
C GLU A 20 -5.10 21.19 11.94
N PHE A 21 -6.24 20.71 12.45
CA PHE A 21 -7.24 20.02 11.64
C PHE A 21 -8.10 21.03 10.88
N ASN A 22 -7.74 21.26 9.63
CA ASN A 22 -8.39 22.20 8.72
C ASN A 22 -8.89 21.48 7.44
N LEU A 23 -9.58 22.22 6.56
CA LEU A 23 -10.12 21.67 5.32
C LEU A 23 -9.03 21.04 4.42
N THR A 24 -7.83 21.61 4.42
CA THR A 24 -6.69 21.10 3.66
C THR A 24 -6.22 19.75 4.19
N MET A 25 -6.29 19.54 5.52
CA MET A 25 -5.95 18.26 6.14
C MET A 25 -7.00 17.19 5.86
N ILE A 26 -8.28 17.56 5.79
CA ILE A 26 -9.32 16.63 5.33
C ILE A 26 -9.03 16.17 3.90
N ALA A 27 -8.64 17.08 3.01
CA ALA A 27 -8.25 16.73 1.65
C ALA A 27 -7.02 15.80 1.64
N ALA A 28 -6.01 16.03 2.49
CA ALA A 28 -4.85 15.15 2.63
C ALA A 28 -5.26 13.74 3.08
N LEU A 29 -6.15 13.62 4.07
CA LEU A 29 -6.66 12.32 4.54
C LEU A 29 -7.45 11.57 3.45
N LEU A 30 -8.26 12.29 2.65
CA LEU A 30 -8.96 11.69 1.50
C LEU A 30 -7.98 11.21 0.42
N LEU A 31 -6.90 11.95 0.18
CA LEU A 31 -5.83 11.54 -0.75
C LEU A 31 -5.10 10.30 -0.23
N ILE A 32 -4.79 10.23 1.06
CA ILE A 32 -4.20 9.04 1.70
C ILE A 32 -5.13 7.84 1.54
N ALA A 33 -6.41 8.02 1.82
CA ALA A 33 -7.41 6.98 1.66
C ALA A 33 -7.49 6.49 0.21
N GLY A 34 -7.54 7.40 -0.77
CA GLY A 34 -7.55 7.07 -2.19
C GLY A 34 -6.29 6.33 -2.64
N TYR A 35 -5.12 6.73 -2.13
CA TYR A 35 -3.85 6.08 -2.42
C TYR A 35 -3.81 4.65 -1.86
N SER A 36 -4.22 4.45 -0.61
CA SER A 36 -4.28 3.13 0.05
C SER A 36 -5.28 2.19 -0.63
N ILE A 37 -6.46 2.70 -1.04
CA ILE A 37 -7.45 1.91 -1.80
C ILE A 37 -6.86 1.46 -3.14
N ASN A 38 -6.19 2.35 -3.87
CA ASN A 38 -5.61 2.03 -5.17
C ASN A 38 -4.60 0.89 -5.07
N ASP A 39 -3.69 0.92 -4.08
CA ASP A 39 -2.72 -0.15 -3.84
C ASP A 39 -3.41 -1.47 -3.48
N THR A 40 -4.43 -1.42 -2.63
CA THR A 40 -5.20 -2.58 -2.20
C THR A 40 -5.95 -3.22 -3.38
N ILE A 41 -6.61 -2.44 -4.25
CA ILE A 41 -7.32 -2.95 -5.42
C ILE A 41 -6.36 -3.66 -6.38
N VAL A 42 -5.21 -3.06 -6.69
CA VAL A 42 -4.22 -3.66 -7.58
C VAL A 42 -3.70 -4.99 -7.01
N LEU A 43 -3.53 -5.07 -5.70
CA LEU A 43 -3.12 -6.29 -5.01
C LEU A 43 -4.18 -7.39 -5.16
N PHE A 44 -5.44 -7.10 -4.86
CA PHE A 44 -6.54 -8.07 -4.95
C PHE A 44 -6.80 -8.51 -6.40
N ASP A 45 -6.73 -7.62 -7.37
CA ASP A 45 -6.85 -7.95 -8.79
C ASP A 45 -5.78 -8.96 -9.21
N ARG A 46 -4.55 -8.75 -8.73
CA ARG A 46 -3.45 -9.69 -9.01
C ARG A 46 -3.64 -11.04 -8.36
N LEU A 47 -4.06 -11.08 -7.09
CA LEU A 47 -4.38 -12.32 -6.39
C LEU A 47 -5.48 -13.09 -7.13
N ARG A 48 -6.54 -12.42 -7.54
CA ARG A 48 -7.63 -13.03 -8.32
C ARG A 48 -7.13 -13.61 -9.64
N SER A 49 -6.25 -12.93 -10.36
CA SER A 49 -5.69 -13.42 -11.62
C SER A 49 -4.82 -14.67 -11.42
N LEU A 50 -4.16 -14.81 -10.27
CA LEU A 50 -3.35 -15.96 -9.93
C LEU A 50 -4.21 -17.19 -9.58
N THR A 51 -5.31 -17.00 -8.83
CA THR A 51 -6.23 -18.09 -8.45
C THR A 51 -7.07 -18.59 -9.62
N SER A 52 -7.28 -17.79 -10.67
CA SER A 52 -8.06 -18.21 -11.84
C SER A 52 -7.27 -19.04 -12.87
N ASN A 53 -5.94 -19.13 -12.77
CA ASN A 53 -5.06 -19.87 -13.70
C ASN A 53 -4.54 -21.20 -13.10
N GLU A 54 -5.40 -21.99 -12.47
CA GLU A 54 -5.03 -23.26 -11.80
C GLU A 54 -4.63 -24.40 -12.77
N ASP A 55 -4.70 -24.23 -14.08
CA ASP A 55 -4.53 -25.34 -15.05
C ASP A 55 -3.08 -25.84 -15.24
N ASN A 56 -2.06 -25.18 -14.66
CA ASN A 56 -0.66 -25.61 -14.72
C ASN A 56 0.01 -25.65 -13.35
N LYS A 57 -0.18 -26.75 -12.61
CA LYS A 57 0.35 -26.95 -11.25
C LYS A 57 1.89 -26.90 -11.17
N ASP A 58 2.62 -27.29 -12.20
CA ASP A 58 4.08 -27.40 -12.17
C ASP A 58 4.82 -26.05 -12.20
N ASN A 59 4.12 -24.94 -12.55
CA ASN A 59 4.71 -23.60 -12.61
C ASN A 59 4.01 -22.59 -11.67
N PHE A 60 3.05 -23.06 -10.85
CA PHE A 60 2.23 -22.17 -10.03
C PHE A 60 3.07 -21.35 -9.04
N GLU A 61 3.95 -21.98 -8.26
CA GLU A 61 4.80 -21.27 -7.29
C GLU A 61 5.72 -20.26 -7.95
N THR A 62 6.31 -20.60 -9.11
CA THR A 62 7.19 -19.69 -9.84
C THR A 62 6.41 -18.50 -10.39
N ASN A 63 5.20 -18.71 -10.90
CA ASN A 63 4.34 -17.66 -11.42
C ASN A 63 3.81 -16.74 -10.30
N VAL A 64 3.44 -17.29 -9.15
CA VAL A 64 3.04 -16.54 -7.96
C VAL A 64 4.20 -15.66 -7.49
N ASN A 65 5.39 -16.20 -7.29
CA ASN A 65 6.56 -15.46 -6.84
C ASN A 65 6.95 -14.33 -7.82
N ASN A 66 6.94 -14.59 -9.13
CA ASN A 66 7.23 -13.56 -10.12
C ASN A 66 6.17 -12.47 -10.17
N SER A 67 4.91 -12.83 -10.04
CA SER A 67 3.79 -11.89 -10.03
C SER A 67 3.82 -10.99 -8.79
N ILE A 68 4.16 -11.54 -7.63
CA ILE A 68 4.33 -10.78 -6.39
C ILE A 68 5.51 -9.80 -6.52
N LYS A 69 6.67 -10.27 -7.01
CA LYS A 69 7.84 -9.40 -7.22
C LYS A 69 7.54 -8.23 -8.16
N LEU A 70 6.80 -8.47 -9.24
CA LEU A 70 6.41 -7.42 -10.19
C LEU A 70 5.46 -6.41 -9.54
N ASN A 71 4.51 -6.87 -8.74
CA ASN A 71 3.59 -5.99 -8.04
C ASN A 71 4.28 -5.14 -6.96
N LEU A 72 5.16 -5.76 -6.17
CA LEU A 72 6.00 -5.06 -5.19
C LEU A 72 6.85 -3.97 -5.84
N ARG A 73 7.49 -4.29 -6.96
CA ARG A 73 8.28 -3.31 -7.71
C ARG A 73 7.42 -2.12 -8.18
N ARG A 74 6.20 -2.38 -8.66
CA ARG A 74 5.26 -1.34 -9.09
C ARG A 74 4.87 -0.45 -7.91
N THR A 75 4.45 -1.04 -6.80
CA THR A 75 4.04 -0.29 -5.58
C THR A 75 5.19 0.57 -5.06
N ILE A 76 6.40 0.05 -4.96
CA ILE A 76 7.58 0.81 -4.53
C ILE A 76 7.89 1.96 -5.49
N LEU A 77 7.84 1.73 -6.81
CA LEU A 77 8.11 2.78 -7.80
C LEU A 77 7.04 3.88 -7.77
N THR A 78 5.76 3.52 -7.66
CA THR A 78 4.67 4.51 -7.57
C THR A 78 4.77 5.33 -6.29
N SER A 79 5.05 4.72 -5.14
CA SER A 79 5.26 5.43 -3.88
C SER A 79 6.47 6.35 -3.95
N PHE A 80 7.58 5.89 -4.53
CA PHE A 80 8.78 6.69 -4.68
C PHE A 80 8.54 7.94 -5.56
N THR A 81 7.89 7.77 -6.71
CA THR A 81 7.59 8.91 -7.61
C THR A 81 6.61 9.89 -6.97
N THR A 82 5.61 9.40 -6.23
CA THR A 82 4.65 10.24 -5.51
C THR A 82 5.36 11.03 -4.41
N ILE A 83 6.21 10.40 -3.62
CA ILE A 83 7.00 11.07 -2.56
C ILE A 83 7.92 12.11 -3.18
N LEU A 84 8.58 11.83 -4.30
CA LEU A 84 9.44 12.78 -4.99
C LEU A 84 8.65 14.03 -5.43
N ALA A 85 7.46 13.85 -6.00
CA ALA A 85 6.59 14.94 -6.40
C ALA A 85 6.12 15.78 -5.19
N LEU A 86 5.77 15.12 -4.08
CA LEU A 86 5.37 15.79 -2.84
C LEU A 86 6.52 16.53 -2.18
N LEU A 87 7.74 15.99 -2.23
CA LEU A 87 8.93 16.72 -1.76
C LEU A 87 9.17 17.98 -2.58
N CYS A 88 9.05 17.92 -3.90
CA CYS A 88 9.11 19.14 -4.72
C CYS A 88 8.05 20.14 -4.29
N LEU A 89 6.85 19.69 -3.96
CA LEU A 89 5.78 20.57 -3.47
C LEU A 89 6.14 21.20 -2.12
N VAL A 90 6.71 20.45 -1.18
CA VAL A 90 7.18 20.94 0.13
C VAL A 90 8.20 22.07 -0.04
N PHE A 91 9.13 21.96 -1.01
CA PHE A 91 10.16 22.97 -1.23
C PHE A 91 9.68 24.19 -2.02
N LEU A 92 8.69 24.04 -2.87
CA LEU A 92 8.20 25.10 -3.76
C LEU A 92 6.95 25.80 -3.25
N ALA A 93 6.18 25.15 -2.35
CA ALA A 93 4.95 25.73 -1.83
C ALA A 93 5.23 26.81 -0.77
N PRO A 94 4.34 27.80 -0.64
CA PRO A 94 4.35 28.73 0.48
C PRO A 94 4.25 27.97 1.81
N VAL A 95 4.86 28.51 2.87
CA VAL A 95 4.94 27.88 4.20
C VAL A 95 3.58 27.43 4.74
N ASN A 96 2.53 28.19 4.45
CA ASN A 96 1.16 27.88 4.91
C ASN A 96 0.54 26.62 4.26
N LEU A 97 1.14 26.09 3.18
CA LEU A 97 0.65 24.94 2.44
C LEU A 97 1.57 23.72 2.55
N THR A 98 2.68 23.81 3.29
CA THR A 98 3.66 22.72 3.41
C THR A 98 3.21 21.56 4.31
N GLU A 99 2.30 21.82 5.23
CA GLU A 99 1.80 20.79 6.17
C GLU A 99 1.06 19.65 5.44
N MET A 100 0.23 20.00 4.44
CA MET A 100 -0.54 19.01 3.67
C MET A 100 0.35 17.97 2.96
N PRO A 101 1.34 18.37 2.14
CA PRO A 101 2.20 17.38 1.49
C PRO A 101 3.05 16.58 2.49
N ILE A 102 3.41 17.12 3.65
CA ILE A 102 4.13 16.39 4.71
C ILE A 102 3.24 15.27 5.27
N VAL A 103 1.99 15.58 5.63
CA VAL A 103 1.02 14.59 6.10
C VAL A 103 0.76 13.53 5.02
N PHE A 104 0.67 13.93 3.76
CA PHE A 104 0.45 13.01 2.66
C PHE A 104 1.67 12.12 2.40
N ILE A 105 2.92 12.63 2.47
CA ILE A 105 4.15 11.81 2.39
C ILE A 105 4.13 10.73 3.47
N PHE A 106 3.81 11.11 4.70
CA PHE A 106 3.71 10.16 5.80
C PHE A 106 2.65 9.10 5.53
N GLY A 107 1.47 9.50 5.05
CA GLY A 107 0.38 8.57 4.68
C GLY A 107 0.77 7.61 3.57
N VAL A 108 1.48 8.07 2.53
CA VAL A 108 1.99 7.21 1.44
C VAL A 108 2.99 6.19 1.96
N LEU A 109 3.89 6.58 2.87
CA LEU A 109 4.84 5.65 3.51
C LEU A 109 4.11 4.57 4.30
N ILE A 110 3.19 4.95 5.18
CA ILE A 110 2.42 4.01 5.99
C ILE A 110 1.57 3.09 5.11
N GLY A 111 0.86 3.63 4.12
CA GLY A 111 0.04 2.84 3.19
C GLY A 111 0.88 1.85 2.38
N THR A 112 2.09 2.24 1.95
CA THR A 112 3.02 1.33 1.28
C THR A 112 3.47 0.20 2.22
N PHE A 113 3.83 0.49 3.46
CA PHE A 113 4.16 -0.53 4.45
C PHE A 113 2.97 -1.45 4.75
N SER A 114 1.79 -0.89 4.97
CA SER A 114 0.55 -1.62 5.24
C SER A 114 0.22 -2.60 4.11
N SER A 115 0.29 -2.16 2.85
CA SER A 115 0.05 -3.01 1.67
C SER A 115 1.12 -4.10 1.51
N LEU A 116 2.39 -3.82 1.82
CA LEU A 116 3.48 -4.82 1.81
C LEU A 116 3.24 -5.92 2.85
N PHE A 117 2.85 -5.57 4.08
CA PHE A 117 2.52 -6.54 5.13
C PHE A 117 1.33 -7.42 4.74
N LEU A 118 0.33 -6.84 4.08
CA LEU A 118 -0.84 -7.55 3.60
C LEU A 118 -0.47 -8.58 2.53
N VAL A 119 0.43 -8.24 1.60
CA VAL A 119 0.99 -9.17 0.60
C VAL A 119 1.71 -10.33 1.26
N LEU A 120 2.61 -10.03 2.21
CA LEU A 120 3.38 -11.06 2.92
C LEU A 120 2.50 -12.00 3.73
N GLY A 121 1.44 -11.48 4.38
CA GLY A 121 0.46 -12.29 5.10
C GLY A 121 -0.27 -13.26 4.20
N ILE A 122 -0.79 -12.79 3.06
CA ILE A 122 -1.53 -13.65 2.10
C ILE A 122 -0.61 -14.70 1.46
N VAL A 123 0.64 -14.34 1.14
CA VAL A 123 1.62 -15.30 0.60
C VAL A 123 1.95 -16.38 1.63
N GLY A 124 2.07 -16.01 2.90
CA GLY A 124 2.27 -16.96 4.00
C GLY A 124 1.13 -17.99 4.09
N ASP A 125 -0.12 -17.54 4.02
CA ASP A 125 -1.30 -18.40 4.07
C ASP A 125 -1.41 -19.32 2.85
N LEU A 126 -1.16 -18.82 1.64
CA LEU A 126 -1.19 -19.61 0.41
C LEU A 126 -0.11 -20.71 0.40
N ASN A 127 1.11 -20.43 0.88
CA ASN A 127 2.16 -21.42 1.02
C ASN A 127 1.80 -22.47 2.08
N TYR A 128 1.16 -22.06 3.18
CA TYR A 128 0.74 -22.98 4.24
C TYR A 128 -0.35 -23.96 3.75
N GLU A 129 -1.34 -23.47 3.01
CA GLU A 129 -2.39 -24.29 2.38
C GLU A 129 -1.82 -25.28 1.35
N ALA A 130 -0.85 -24.84 0.53
CA ALA A 130 -0.18 -25.70 -0.45
C ALA A 130 0.62 -26.84 0.23
N VAL A 131 1.31 -26.54 1.33
CA VAL A 131 2.07 -27.51 2.12
C VAL A 131 1.12 -28.51 2.81
N LEU A 132 -0.03 -28.07 3.34
CA LEU A 132 -1.02 -28.98 3.93
C LEU A 132 -1.62 -29.92 2.90
N LYS A 133 -1.99 -29.43 1.71
CA LYS A 133 -2.51 -30.27 0.62
C LYS A 133 -1.49 -31.30 0.13
N ALA A 134 -0.20 -30.98 0.09
CA ALA A 134 0.86 -31.91 -0.29
C ALA A 134 1.13 -32.99 0.77
N ARG A 135 0.77 -32.74 2.03
CA ARG A 135 0.93 -33.70 3.13
C ARG A 135 -0.22 -34.73 3.18
N ASP A 136 -1.41 -34.34 2.72
CA ASP A 136 -2.63 -35.17 2.76
C ASP A 136 -2.86 -35.96 1.44
N SER A 137 -1.93 -35.85 0.47
CA SER A 137 -1.88 -36.63 -0.78
C SER A 137 -0.78 -37.69 -0.75
#